data_f75e8d920ee3451e9283846f20239489
#
_entry.id   f75e8d920ee3451e9283846f20239489
#
_cell.length_a   1.000
_cell.length_b   1.000
_cell.length_c   1.000
_cell.angle_alpha   90.00
_cell.angle_beta   90.00
_cell.angle_gamma   90.00
#
_symmetry.space_group_name_H-M   'P 1'
#
loop_
_entity.id
_entity.type
_entity.pdbx_description
1 polymer ?
#
loop_
_entity_poly.entity_id
_entity_poly.type
_entity_poly.pdbx_seq_one_letter_code
_entity_poly.pdbx_strand_id
1 'polypeptide(L)'
;SNDLEIHQERPCTHEAWNEWRKSCSLWCTIDTGALHQPLGPWTFPSASLRRSWPFHWDPPTGRLLVRTSDGYSAHRPFSRVPRGLRFHRHSNQVSKLLPHSCFPTAALEVRIGFTRLPGHATEQPPPQISSPSFYLFISIQPTWTRQLFHTIDHNLPYAEIFSLLSGPSSTPIAVCDGSVQFSQGTFGWVLPTSTPQRILLSCSGPAYGSCMDSYRAEAYGLLSITTFLHLLEIYFKHPLQPTTIWCDNLSVVKTVNKLISRNRPEFPNETLRPSWDILQAIRRNFKVHPEFTLLHVKGHQDNLSDPNDLPFPAQLNIQADLLANTFQQVSSHGTARGPVIPGTGCHLLIENQFIPANHRRHLRTRRGRRQLLQYVQNKHQLSDADVSHIDWDSQARAIRTFQHTSHTFLVKFLSKWLPVGKQVNRYNPTAYPSKCPSCDCPVEDFDHVFRCHDRRKWWSALRQDLFQLFDRSNTNPVLAELLINGLHHWFQETPYPPASPYPQYDSLVASQSSIG
;
A
#
# COMPACT_ATOMS: atom_id res chain seq x y z
N SER A 1 -30.22 6.07 31.85
CA SER A 1 -28.79 5.94 31.53
C SER A 1 -28.66 5.06 30.31
N ASN A 2 -27.89 5.51 29.34
CA ASN A 2 -27.62 4.71 28.15
C ASN A 2 -26.39 3.84 28.42
N ASP A 3 -26.58 2.55 28.26
CA ASP A 3 -25.45 1.60 28.33
C ASP A 3 -24.72 1.59 26.98
N LEU A 4 -23.43 1.33 27.03
CA LEU A 4 -22.57 1.21 25.87
C LEU A 4 -22.02 -0.22 25.78
N GLU A 5 -22.00 -0.76 24.60
CA GLU A 5 -21.53 -2.12 24.35
C GLU A 5 -20.48 -2.13 23.24
N ILE A 6 -19.36 -2.84 23.50
CA ILE A 6 -18.36 -3.13 22.49
C ILE A 6 -18.65 -4.52 21.93
N HIS A 7 -18.94 -4.57 20.63
CA HIS A 7 -19.15 -5.83 19.92
C HIS A 7 -17.86 -6.27 19.24
N GLN A 8 -17.46 -7.51 19.50
CA GLN A 8 -16.43 -8.20 18.72
C GLN A 8 -17.12 -9.01 17.62
N GLU A 9 -16.83 -8.74 16.36
CA GLU A 9 -17.45 -9.43 15.22
C GLU A 9 -17.11 -10.93 15.14
N ARG A 10 -15.95 -11.31 15.65
CA ARG A 10 -15.54 -12.72 15.84
C ARG A 10 -14.80 -12.82 17.15
N PRO A 11 -15.10 -13.79 18.00
CA PRO A 11 -14.22 -14.07 19.12
C PRO A 11 -12.84 -14.38 18.55
N CYS A 12 -11.84 -13.65 19.02
CA CYS A 12 -10.47 -13.95 18.69
C CYS A 12 -10.20 -15.36 19.23
N THR A 13 -9.81 -16.29 18.36
CA THR A 13 -9.44 -17.62 18.83
C THR A 13 -8.27 -17.49 19.80
N HIS A 14 -8.16 -18.41 20.75
CA HIS A 14 -7.07 -18.42 21.72
C HIS A 14 -5.69 -18.43 21.03
N GLU A 15 -5.58 -19.08 19.88
CA GLU A 15 -4.40 -19.09 19.02
C GLU A 15 -4.10 -17.71 18.43
N ALA A 16 -5.09 -17.05 17.83
CA ALA A 16 -4.92 -15.71 17.28
C ALA A 16 -4.58 -14.67 18.36
N TRP A 17 -5.12 -14.84 19.57
CA TRP A 17 -4.78 -14.02 20.72
C TRP A 17 -3.35 -14.27 21.22
N ASN A 18 -2.92 -15.52 21.29
CA ASN A 18 -1.54 -15.88 21.63
C ASN A 18 -0.53 -15.41 20.58
N GLU A 19 -0.86 -15.54 19.30
CA GLU A 19 -0.07 -14.96 18.20
C GLU A 19 0.04 -13.44 18.31
N TRP A 20 -1.05 -12.76 18.64
CA TRP A 20 -1.06 -11.32 18.87
C TRP A 20 -0.22 -10.94 20.09
N ARG A 21 -0.35 -11.65 21.22
CA ARG A 21 0.48 -11.44 22.42
C ARG A 21 1.97 -11.64 22.13
N LYS A 22 2.32 -12.74 21.44
CA LYS A 22 3.69 -12.98 21.00
C LYS A 22 4.20 -11.84 20.10
N SER A 23 3.38 -11.38 19.19
CA SER A 23 3.73 -10.24 18.32
C SER A 23 3.92 -8.97 19.15
N CYS A 24 3.02 -8.66 20.06
CA CYS A 24 3.16 -7.49 20.94
C CYS A 24 4.40 -7.58 21.82
N SER A 25 4.71 -8.73 22.41
CA SER A 25 5.92 -8.93 23.22
C SER A 25 7.22 -8.77 22.43
N LEU A 26 7.16 -9.01 21.13
CA LEU A 26 8.29 -8.82 20.23
C LEU A 26 8.48 -7.35 19.78
N TRP A 27 7.42 -6.55 19.82
CA TRP A 27 7.38 -5.21 19.25
C TRP A 27 7.29 -4.09 20.27
N CYS A 28 6.85 -4.43 21.51
CA CYS A 28 6.68 -3.46 22.60
C CYS A 28 7.65 -3.78 23.74
N THR A 29 8.08 -2.75 24.45
CA THR A 29 8.72 -2.94 25.74
C THR A 29 7.67 -3.39 26.76
N ILE A 30 8.02 -4.38 27.58
CA ILE A 30 7.09 -5.01 28.53
C ILE A 30 6.57 -3.98 29.54
N ASP A 31 7.43 -3.04 29.95
CA ASP A 31 7.13 -2.12 31.05
C ASP A 31 6.34 -0.88 30.62
N THR A 32 6.46 -0.44 29.39
CA THR A 32 5.85 0.85 28.95
C THR A 32 4.82 0.69 27.83
N GLY A 33 4.71 -0.48 27.21
CA GLY A 33 3.91 -0.70 25.99
C GLY A 33 4.42 0.08 24.78
N ALA A 34 5.58 0.73 24.90
CA ALA A 34 6.19 1.48 23.81
C ALA A 34 6.76 0.52 22.76
N LEU A 35 6.63 0.88 21.49
CA LEU A 35 7.19 0.09 20.40
C LEU A 35 8.71 0.15 20.41
N HIS A 36 9.35 -1.00 20.18
CA HIS A 36 10.79 -1.05 20.02
C HIS A 36 11.25 -0.21 18.81
N GLN A 37 12.36 0.49 18.97
CA GLN A 37 12.92 1.42 17.99
C GLN A 37 13.02 0.95 16.52
N PRO A 38 13.13 -0.34 16.16
CA PRO A 38 13.26 -0.70 14.74
C PRO A 38 12.09 -0.27 13.85
N LEU A 39 10.93 0.03 14.43
CA LEU A 39 9.75 0.45 13.68
C LEU A 39 9.63 1.97 13.50
N GLY A 40 10.47 2.73 14.20
CA GLY A 40 10.37 4.19 14.23
C GLY A 40 9.24 4.72 15.11
N PRO A 41 9.14 6.04 15.26
CA PRO A 41 8.04 6.64 16.02
C PRO A 41 6.70 6.43 15.30
N TRP A 42 5.70 5.99 16.03
CA TRP A 42 4.33 6.00 15.55
C TRP A 42 3.81 7.44 15.53
N THR A 43 3.58 7.97 14.35
CA THR A 43 2.89 9.24 14.22
C THR A 43 1.40 8.97 14.00
N PHE A 44 0.58 9.33 14.96
CA PHE A 44 -0.85 9.42 14.70
C PHE A 44 -1.11 10.61 13.77
N PRO A 45 -1.98 10.47 12.77
CA PRO A 45 -2.44 11.63 12.03
C PRO A 45 -2.95 12.65 13.04
N SER A 46 -2.78 13.91 12.74
CA SER A 46 -2.91 15.08 13.62
C SER A 46 -3.81 14.90 14.86
N ALA A 47 -3.50 15.55 15.95
CA ALA A 47 -4.29 15.52 17.18
C ALA A 47 -5.81 15.76 16.94
N SER A 48 -6.19 16.42 15.86
CA SER A 48 -7.57 16.64 15.44
C SER A 48 -8.29 15.34 15.03
N LEU A 49 -7.65 14.43 14.28
CA LEU A 49 -8.26 13.15 13.87
C LEU A 49 -8.44 12.19 15.05
N ARG A 50 -7.47 12.16 15.97
CA ARG A 50 -7.62 11.39 17.22
C ARG A 50 -8.79 11.90 18.06
N ARG A 51 -8.98 13.22 18.11
CA ARG A 51 -10.07 13.86 18.88
C ARG A 51 -11.45 13.70 18.22
N SER A 52 -11.52 13.41 16.92
CA SER A 52 -12.80 13.24 16.22
C SER A 52 -13.46 11.88 16.46
N TRP A 53 -12.72 10.90 16.97
CA TRP A 53 -13.28 9.57 17.25
C TRP A 53 -14.24 9.62 18.46
N PRO A 54 -15.42 9.01 18.36
CA PRO A 54 -16.41 9.14 19.42
C PRO A 54 -16.09 8.32 20.66
N PHE A 55 -15.35 7.22 20.53
CA PHE A 55 -15.05 6.30 21.62
C PHE A 55 -13.56 6.01 21.71
N HIS A 56 -13.03 5.96 22.94
CA HIS A 56 -11.64 5.61 23.20
C HIS A 56 -11.56 4.61 24.36
N TRP A 57 -10.77 3.58 24.19
CA TRP A 57 -10.45 2.61 25.24
C TRP A 57 -9.17 3.00 25.95
N ASP A 58 -9.21 3.00 27.27
CA ASP A 58 -8.06 3.27 28.14
C ASP A 58 -7.65 1.99 28.89
N PRO A 59 -6.64 1.23 28.39
CA PRO A 59 -6.25 -0.05 28.97
C PRO A 59 -5.78 0.06 30.43
N PRO A 60 -4.96 1.07 30.82
CA PRO A 60 -4.48 1.17 32.19
C PRO A 60 -5.59 1.30 33.22
N THR A 61 -6.66 2.02 32.88
CA THR A 61 -7.80 2.21 33.80
C THR A 61 -8.96 1.26 33.53
N GLY A 62 -8.93 0.52 32.41
CA GLY A 62 -10.04 -0.32 31.99
C GLY A 62 -11.33 0.46 31.71
N ARG A 63 -11.22 1.71 31.26
CA ARG A 63 -12.36 2.59 31.01
C ARG A 63 -12.59 2.83 29.54
N LEU A 64 -13.87 2.93 29.16
CA LEU A 64 -14.29 3.45 27.87
C LEU A 64 -14.55 4.96 28.03
N LEU A 65 -13.86 5.78 27.27
CA LEU A 65 -14.05 7.22 27.22
C LEU A 65 -14.93 7.58 26.03
N VAL A 66 -15.98 8.31 26.31
CA VAL A 66 -16.97 8.74 25.31
C VAL A 66 -16.87 10.23 25.11
N ARG A 67 -16.70 10.67 23.86
CA ARG A 67 -16.66 12.09 23.52
C ARG A 67 -18.04 12.73 23.75
N THR A 68 -18.04 13.87 24.39
CA THR A 68 -19.21 14.74 24.60
C THR A 68 -18.93 16.13 24.06
N SER A 69 -19.91 17.03 24.07
CA SER A 69 -19.70 18.46 23.75
C SER A 69 -18.60 19.11 24.61
N ASP A 70 -18.49 18.69 25.86
CA ASP A 70 -17.65 19.34 26.87
C ASP A 70 -16.33 18.61 27.14
N GLY A 71 -16.09 17.48 26.47
CA GLY A 71 -14.89 16.65 26.65
C GLY A 71 -15.15 15.15 26.55
N TYR A 72 -14.62 14.37 27.49
CA TYR A 72 -14.73 12.91 27.50
C TYR A 72 -15.34 12.42 28.80
N SER A 73 -16.44 11.68 28.73
CA SER A 73 -17.05 11.00 29.87
C SER A 73 -16.50 9.59 30.05
N ALA A 74 -16.19 9.19 31.29
CA ALA A 74 -15.64 7.87 31.56
C ALA A 74 -16.76 6.86 31.90
N HIS A 75 -16.68 5.68 31.27
CA HIS A 75 -17.57 4.56 31.47
C HIS A 75 -16.80 3.33 31.95
N ARG A 76 -17.31 2.62 32.94
CA ARG A 76 -16.72 1.39 33.49
C ARG A 76 -17.45 0.15 32.98
N PRO A 77 -16.75 -0.98 32.77
CA PRO A 77 -17.40 -2.23 32.48
C PRO A 77 -18.19 -2.70 33.71
N PHE A 78 -19.44 -3.13 33.49
CA PHE A 78 -20.26 -3.67 34.56
C PHE A 78 -20.77 -5.09 34.31
N SER A 79 -20.74 -5.55 33.06
CA SER A 79 -21.08 -6.93 32.72
C SER A 79 -20.35 -7.40 31.47
N ARG A 80 -20.11 -8.71 31.39
CA ARG A 80 -19.69 -9.37 30.16
C ARG A 80 -20.94 -9.92 29.46
N VAL A 81 -21.07 -9.63 28.20
CA VAL A 81 -22.04 -10.25 27.29
C VAL A 81 -21.35 -11.26 26.39
N PRO A 82 -22.06 -12.21 25.74
CA PRO A 82 -21.43 -13.31 24.99
C PRO A 82 -20.40 -12.90 23.94
N ARG A 83 -20.40 -11.64 23.47
CA ARG A 83 -19.49 -11.14 22.43
C ARG A 83 -18.88 -9.78 22.76
N GLY A 84 -18.79 -9.38 24.03
CA GLY A 84 -18.24 -8.07 24.35
C GLY A 84 -18.25 -7.69 25.81
N LEU A 85 -18.13 -6.40 26.07
CA LEU A 85 -18.18 -5.79 27.38
C LEU A 85 -19.27 -4.71 27.36
N ARG A 86 -20.12 -4.68 28.37
CA ARG A 86 -21.10 -3.63 28.58
C ARG A 86 -20.59 -2.61 29.59
N PHE A 87 -20.75 -1.35 29.29
CA PHE A 87 -20.23 -0.23 30.06
C PHE A 87 -21.36 0.69 30.50
N HIS A 88 -21.25 1.24 31.70
CA HIS A 88 -22.13 2.29 32.17
C HIS A 88 -21.35 3.54 32.57
N ARG A 89 -22.00 4.69 32.54
CA ARG A 89 -21.39 5.96 32.91
C ARG A 89 -21.04 5.93 34.41
N HIS A 90 -19.77 6.15 34.73
CA HIS A 90 -19.26 6.01 36.10
C HIS A 90 -19.40 7.29 36.93
N SER A 91 -19.27 8.45 36.31
CA SER A 91 -19.37 9.75 36.97
C SER A 91 -19.86 10.82 36.01
N ASN A 92 -20.37 11.91 36.55
CA ASN A 92 -20.72 13.10 35.77
C ASN A 92 -19.50 13.96 35.42
N GLN A 93 -18.30 13.58 35.88
CA GLN A 93 -17.07 14.28 35.54
C GLN A 93 -16.72 14.07 34.05
N VAL A 94 -16.41 15.16 33.38
CA VAL A 94 -15.97 15.21 32.00
C VAL A 94 -14.52 15.66 31.99
N SER A 95 -13.63 14.84 31.43
CA SER A 95 -12.23 15.22 31.23
C SER A 95 -12.09 16.03 29.96
N LYS A 96 -11.46 17.20 30.01
CA LYS A 96 -11.17 17.99 28.78
C LYS A 96 -10.03 17.39 27.94
N LEU A 97 -9.20 16.55 28.56
CA LEU A 97 -8.04 15.95 27.92
C LEU A 97 -8.22 14.44 27.75
N LEU A 98 -7.81 13.93 26.60
CA LEU A 98 -7.76 12.51 26.33
C LEU A 98 -6.39 11.97 26.79
N PRO A 99 -6.34 10.98 27.71
CA PRO A 99 -5.08 10.36 28.13
C PRO A 99 -4.28 9.81 26.95
N HIS A 100 -2.96 9.86 27.04
CA HIS A 100 -2.08 9.35 25.98
C HIS A 100 -2.18 7.83 25.80
N SER A 101 -2.55 7.10 26.83
CA SER A 101 -2.78 5.66 26.84
C SER A 101 -4.01 5.22 26.06
N CYS A 102 -4.93 6.15 25.76
CA CYS A 102 -6.18 5.83 25.07
C CYS A 102 -5.99 5.61 23.58
N PHE A 103 -6.71 4.64 23.05
CA PHE A 103 -6.80 4.41 21.62
C PHE A 103 -8.26 4.37 21.14
N PRO A 104 -8.52 4.76 19.88
CA PRO A 104 -9.86 4.73 19.31
C PRO A 104 -10.45 3.32 19.33
N THR A 105 -11.72 3.23 19.69
CA THR A 105 -12.48 1.96 19.67
C THR A 105 -13.89 2.20 19.17
N ALA A 106 -14.62 1.12 18.88
CA ALA A 106 -16.03 1.20 18.50
C ALA A 106 -16.91 0.73 19.63
N ALA A 107 -17.99 1.47 19.90
CA ALA A 107 -19.02 1.09 20.85
C ALA A 107 -20.40 1.43 20.28
N LEU A 108 -21.41 0.66 20.67
CA LEU A 108 -22.81 0.90 20.35
C LEU A 108 -23.53 1.38 21.60
N GLU A 109 -24.35 2.41 21.44
CA GLU A 109 -25.27 2.82 22.49
C GLU A 109 -26.46 1.86 22.51
N VAL A 110 -26.63 1.16 23.63
CA VAL A 110 -27.74 0.22 23.84
C VAL A 110 -28.75 0.86 24.77
N ARG A 111 -29.92 1.20 24.24
CA ARG A 111 -31.10 1.51 25.05
C ARG A 111 -31.95 0.25 25.18
N ILE A 112 -32.57 0.05 26.35
CA ILE A 112 -33.53 -1.04 26.54
C ILE A 112 -34.64 -0.89 25.49
N GLY A 113 -34.58 -1.73 24.44
CA GLY A 113 -35.55 -1.75 23.33
C GLY A 113 -35.13 -1.04 22.04
N PHE A 114 -34.00 -0.27 21.99
CA PHE A 114 -33.54 0.39 20.77
C PHE A 114 -32.01 0.55 20.75
N THR A 115 -31.38 0.17 19.64
CA THR A 115 -29.98 0.45 19.36
C THR A 115 -29.91 1.71 18.52
N ARG A 116 -29.30 2.78 19.04
CA ARG A 116 -29.02 3.98 18.27
C ARG A 116 -27.54 3.99 17.91
N LEU A 117 -27.25 4.03 16.61
CA LEU A 117 -25.90 4.25 16.14
C LEU A 117 -25.44 5.65 16.59
N PRO A 118 -24.21 5.80 17.13
CA PRO A 118 -23.68 7.13 17.43
C PRO A 118 -23.64 7.92 16.13
N GLY A 119 -24.26 9.10 16.15
CA GLY A 119 -24.16 10.03 15.04
C GLY A 119 -22.69 10.35 14.79
N HIS A 120 -22.27 10.29 13.54
CA HIS A 120 -20.97 10.82 13.17
C HIS A 120 -20.91 12.29 13.61
N ALA A 121 -19.79 12.69 14.22
CA ALA A 121 -19.53 14.11 14.37
C ALA A 121 -19.56 14.69 12.95
N THR A 122 -20.56 15.53 12.67
CA THR A 122 -20.60 16.30 11.44
C THR A 122 -19.29 17.06 11.38
N GLU A 123 -18.46 16.74 10.39
CA GLU A 123 -17.37 17.64 10.02
C GLU A 123 -18.04 19.00 9.81
N GLN A 124 -17.45 20.04 10.41
CA GLN A 124 -17.92 21.38 10.12
C GLN A 124 -17.90 21.55 8.60
N PRO A 125 -19.01 21.99 7.99
CA PRO A 125 -19.00 22.26 6.56
C PRO A 125 -17.81 23.17 6.26
N PRO A 126 -17.12 22.94 5.14
CA PRO A 126 -16.01 23.78 4.74
C PRO A 126 -16.47 25.24 4.76
N PRO A 127 -15.62 26.19 5.16
CA PRO A 127 -16.00 27.58 5.25
C PRO A 127 -16.63 28.00 3.91
N GLN A 128 -17.80 28.62 3.97
CA GLN A 128 -18.49 29.13 2.79
C GLN A 128 -17.72 30.33 2.26
N ILE A 129 -16.67 30.08 1.48
CA ILE A 129 -15.94 31.10 0.77
C ILE A 129 -16.67 31.28 -0.57
N SER A 130 -17.28 32.43 -0.79
CA SER A 130 -17.78 32.81 -2.11
C SER A 130 -16.58 33.02 -3.03
N SER A 131 -16.16 31.98 -3.73
CA SER A 131 -15.10 32.07 -4.71
C SER A 131 -15.66 32.57 -6.05
N PRO A 132 -14.98 33.47 -6.76
CA PRO A 132 -15.48 34.05 -8.02
C PRO A 132 -15.52 33.01 -9.16
N SER A 133 -14.83 31.87 -9.04
CA SER A 133 -14.90 30.78 -10.02
C SER A 133 -14.77 29.42 -9.36
N PHE A 134 -15.33 28.38 -9.99
CA PHE A 134 -15.22 27.01 -9.51
C PHE A 134 -13.76 26.54 -9.49
N TYR A 135 -12.94 26.97 -10.43
CA TYR A 135 -11.51 26.67 -10.44
C TYR A 135 -10.80 27.21 -9.18
N LEU A 136 -11.07 28.46 -8.80
CA LEU A 136 -10.54 29.04 -7.56
C LEU A 136 -11.10 28.31 -6.33
N PHE A 137 -12.36 27.90 -6.35
CA PHE A 137 -12.94 27.10 -5.29
C PHE A 137 -12.22 25.76 -5.10
N ILE A 138 -11.86 25.06 -6.19
CA ILE A 138 -11.03 23.84 -6.11
C ILE A 138 -9.63 24.18 -5.56
N SER A 139 -9.03 25.29 -5.97
CA SER A 139 -7.65 25.64 -5.58
C SER A 139 -7.46 25.91 -4.09
N ILE A 140 -8.50 26.30 -3.38
CA ILE A 140 -8.49 26.53 -1.93
C ILE A 140 -8.85 25.28 -1.12
N GLN A 141 -9.25 24.19 -1.77
CA GLN A 141 -9.53 22.93 -1.07
C GLN A 141 -8.27 22.33 -0.41
N PRO A 142 -8.40 21.42 0.56
CA PRO A 142 -7.28 20.72 1.15
C PRO A 142 -6.38 20.07 0.10
N THR A 143 -5.09 19.95 0.39
CA THR A 143 -4.09 19.42 -0.57
C THR A 143 -4.47 18.07 -1.15
N TRP A 144 -5.02 17.16 -0.33
CA TRP A 144 -5.43 15.84 -0.79
C TRP A 144 -6.56 15.91 -1.82
N THR A 145 -7.50 16.86 -1.67
CA THR A 145 -8.61 17.09 -2.60
C THR A 145 -8.10 17.70 -3.91
N ARG A 146 -7.23 18.71 -3.82
CA ARG A 146 -6.65 19.34 -5.01
C ARG A 146 -5.87 18.36 -5.88
N GLN A 147 -5.18 17.41 -5.26
CA GLN A 147 -4.40 16.39 -5.96
C GLN A 147 -5.24 15.31 -6.66
N LEU A 148 -6.56 15.26 -6.41
CA LEU A 148 -7.48 14.46 -7.21
C LEU A 148 -7.81 15.08 -8.57
N PHE A 149 -7.49 16.37 -8.77
CA PHE A 149 -7.87 17.14 -9.95
C PHE A 149 -6.62 17.68 -10.65
N HIS A 150 -5.73 16.77 -11.04
CA HIS A 150 -4.45 17.18 -11.62
C HIS A 150 -4.61 17.76 -13.02
N THR A 151 -5.36 17.10 -13.87
CA THR A 151 -5.69 17.56 -15.22
C THR A 151 -7.19 17.47 -15.39
N ILE A 152 -7.87 18.62 -15.43
CA ILE A 152 -9.30 18.72 -15.76
C ILE A 152 -9.43 19.38 -17.11
N ASP A 153 -10.15 18.72 -17.99
CA ASP A 153 -10.48 19.24 -19.32
C ASP A 153 -12.00 19.35 -19.47
N HIS A 154 -12.48 20.45 -19.99
CA HIS A 154 -13.92 20.73 -20.12
C HIS A 154 -14.22 21.54 -21.36
N ASN A 155 -15.33 21.21 -22.01
CA ASN A 155 -15.77 21.81 -23.26
C ASN A 155 -16.80 22.95 -23.08
N LEU A 156 -17.31 23.13 -21.85
CA LEU A 156 -18.31 24.14 -21.51
C LEU A 156 -17.95 24.80 -20.16
N PRO A 157 -18.42 26.02 -19.91
CA PRO A 157 -18.30 26.65 -18.59
C PRO A 157 -18.94 25.76 -17.50
N TYR A 158 -18.35 25.74 -16.31
CA TYR A 158 -18.86 24.90 -15.19
C TYR A 158 -20.32 25.17 -14.83
N ALA A 159 -20.82 26.40 -15.01
CA ALA A 159 -22.21 26.73 -14.78
C ALA A 159 -23.15 26.00 -15.77
N GLU A 160 -22.75 25.91 -17.02
CA GLU A 160 -23.51 25.17 -18.04
C GLU A 160 -23.43 23.66 -17.80
N ILE A 161 -22.24 23.15 -17.47
CA ILE A 161 -22.07 21.74 -17.08
C ILE A 161 -22.99 21.41 -15.90
N PHE A 162 -22.97 22.25 -14.87
CA PHE A 162 -23.83 22.05 -13.71
C PHE A 162 -25.33 22.07 -14.09
N SER A 163 -25.75 23.02 -14.92
CA SER A 163 -27.14 23.09 -15.40
C SER A 163 -27.57 21.84 -16.15
N LEU A 164 -26.66 21.26 -16.97
CA LEU A 164 -26.92 20.01 -17.67
C LEU A 164 -27.04 18.81 -16.71
N LEU A 165 -26.23 18.76 -15.64
CA LEU A 165 -26.22 17.67 -14.67
C LEU A 165 -27.36 17.77 -13.64
N SER A 166 -27.88 18.97 -13.38
CA SER A 166 -28.95 19.24 -12.40
C SER A 166 -30.34 19.35 -13.02
N GLY A 167 -30.45 19.38 -14.35
CA GLY A 167 -31.71 19.51 -15.07
C GLY A 167 -32.68 18.34 -14.82
N PRO A 168 -34.00 18.58 -14.74
CA PRO A 168 -34.97 17.57 -14.33
C PRO A 168 -35.08 16.34 -15.25
N SER A 169 -34.65 16.48 -16.50
CA SER A 169 -34.62 15.37 -17.47
C SER A 169 -33.25 14.71 -17.59
N SER A 170 -32.30 15.11 -16.75
CA SER A 170 -30.92 14.60 -16.78
C SER A 170 -30.81 13.25 -16.08
N THR A 171 -30.09 12.33 -16.68
CA THR A 171 -29.63 11.07 -16.08
C THR A 171 -28.11 11.00 -16.18
N PRO A 172 -27.39 11.73 -15.32
CA PRO A 172 -25.94 11.82 -15.44
C PRO A 172 -25.27 10.46 -15.32
N ILE A 173 -24.30 10.22 -16.20
CA ILE A 173 -23.45 9.03 -16.18
C ILE A 173 -22.02 9.49 -16.03
N ALA A 174 -21.24 8.79 -15.23
CA ALA A 174 -19.80 8.96 -15.10
C ALA A 174 -19.12 7.61 -15.25
N VAL A 175 -17.94 7.58 -15.84
CA VAL A 175 -17.13 6.35 -15.93
C VAL A 175 -15.72 6.66 -15.50
N CYS A 176 -15.13 5.82 -14.66
CA CYS A 176 -13.75 5.93 -14.21
C CYS A 176 -12.99 4.62 -14.46
N ASP A 177 -11.70 4.77 -14.68
CA ASP A 177 -10.75 3.68 -14.90
C ASP A 177 -9.40 4.00 -14.24
N GLY A 178 -8.59 2.98 -13.97
CA GLY A 178 -7.29 3.08 -13.34
C GLY A 178 -6.22 2.25 -14.02
N SER A 179 -5.08 2.84 -14.35
CA SER A 179 -3.94 2.17 -14.97
C SER A 179 -2.77 2.05 -14.00
N VAL A 180 -2.02 0.95 -14.09
CA VAL A 180 -0.80 0.72 -13.31
C VAL A 180 0.31 0.19 -14.18
N GLN A 181 1.43 0.92 -14.24
CA GLN A 181 2.66 0.48 -14.91
C GLN A 181 3.86 0.75 -14.00
N PHE A 182 4.81 -0.18 -13.95
CA PHE A 182 6.03 -0.05 -13.15
C PHE A 182 5.80 0.36 -11.67
N SER A 183 4.73 -0.14 -11.05
CA SER A 183 4.31 0.20 -9.67
C SER A 183 3.87 1.67 -9.49
N GLN A 184 3.61 2.39 -10.55
CA GLN A 184 2.99 3.70 -10.55
C GLN A 184 1.54 3.56 -11.01
N GLY A 185 0.62 4.25 -10.36
CA GLY A 185 -0.79 4.24 -10.69
C GLY A 185 -1.28 5.60 -11.18
N THR A 186 -2.19 5.57 -12.10
CA THR A 186 -2.91 6.73 -12.62
C THR A 186 -4.38 6.41 -12.71
N PHE A 187 -5.20 7.41 -12.83
CA PHE A 187 -6.63 7.26 -13.06
C PHE A 187 -7.11 8.24 -14.12
N GLY A 188 -8.21 7.88 -14.77
CA GLY A 188 -8.97 8.75 -15.65
C GLY A 188 -10.47 8.61 -15.37
N TRP A 189 -11.23 9.67 -15.62
CA TRP A 189 -12.69 9.59 -15.63
C TRP A 189 -13.29 10.58 -16.61
N VAL A 190 -14.49 10.27 -17.07
CA VAL A 190 -15.25 11.07 -18.03
C VAL A 190 -16.69 11.26 -17.60
N LEU A 191 -17.23 12.44 -17.89
CA LEU A 191 -18.63 12.84 -17.80
C LEU A 191 -19.12 13.21 -19.20
N PRO A 192 -19.96 12.41 -19.85
CA PRO A 192 -20.50 12.71 -21.17
C PRO A 192 -21.73 13.62 -21.11
N THR A 193 -22.15 14.10 -22.28
CA THR A 193 -23.54 14.56 -22.49
C THR A 193 -24.48 13.35 -22.53
N SER A 194 -25.77 13.62 -22.63
CA SER A 194 -26.81 12.58 -22.87
C SER A 194 -26.62 11.83 -24.21
N THR A 195 -25.72 12.30 -25.06
CA THR A 195 -25.34 11.66 -26.33
C THR A 195 -23.91 11.15 -26.28
N PRO A 196 -23.60 9.94 -26.79
CA PRO A 196 -22.32 9.27 -26.62
C PRO A 196 -21.10 10.01 -27.18
N GLN A 197 -21.31 10.96 -28.05
CA GLN A 197 -20.24 11.52 -28.88
C GLN A 197 -19.57 12.77 -28.29
N ARG A 198 -20.06 13.28 -27.15
CA ARG A 198 -19.50 14.51 -26.59
C ARG A 198 -19.24 14.37 -25.08
N ILE A 199 -17.96 14.39 -24.72
CA ILE A 199 -17.54 14.47 -23.33
C ILE A 199 -17.70 15.93 -22.86
N LEU A 200 -18.45 16.13 -21.77
CA LEU A 200 -18.59 17.43 -21.13
C LEU A 200 -17.34 17.79 -20.36
N LEU A 201 -16.81 16.81 -19.66
CA LEU A 201 -15.73 16.97 -18.72
C LEU A 201 -14.96 15.68 -18.56
N SER A 202 -13.65 15.79 -18.50
CA SER A 202 -12.74 14.69 -18.20
C SER A 202 -11.70 15.10 -17.18
N CYS A 203 -11.13 14.12 -16.49
CA CYS A 203 -10.03 14.34 -15.56
C CYS A 203 -9.11 13.14 -15.55
N SER A 204 -7.83 13.42 -15.37
CA SER A 204 -6.82 12.41 -15.12
C SER A 204 -5.84 12.86 -14.04
N GLY A 205 -5.21 11.90 -13.38
CA GLY A 205 -4.27 12.21 -12.32
C GLY A 205 -3.53 10.99 -11.79
N PRO A 206 -2.55 11.22 -10.89
CA PRO A 206 -1.79 10.16 -10.27
C PRO A 206 -2.58 9.50 -9.14
N ALA A 207 -2.49 8.17 -9.04
CA ALA A 207 -2.87 7.43 -7.85
C ALA A 207 -1.67 7.28 -6.92
N TYR A 208 -1.85 7.50 -5.61
CA TYR A 208 -0.76 7.51 -4.64
C TYR A 208 -0.76 6.29 -3.71
N GLY A 209 0.43 5.83 -3.35
CA GLY A 209 0.65 4.77 -2.38
C GLY A 209 1.82 3.85 -2.75
N SER A 210 2.51 3.30 -1.74
CA SER A 210 3.68 2.43 -1.93
C SER A 210 3.36 1.02 -2.42
N CYS A 211 2.09 0.60 -2.36
CA CYS A 211 1.61 -0.72 -2.80
C CYS A 211 0.57 -0.52 -3.89
N MET A 212 1.00 0.06 -5.00
CA MET A 212 0.10 0.34 -6.11
C MET A 212 -0.33 -0.94 -6.81
N ASP A 213 -1.63 -1.10 -6.97
CA ASP A 213 -2.28 -2.13 -7.77
C ASP A 213 -3.47 -1.53 -8.52
N SER A 214 -4.03 -2.26 -9.47
CA SER A 214 -5.18 -1.79 -10.24
C SER A 214 -6.37 -1.44 -9.35
N TYR A 215 -6.60 -2.22 -8.29
CA TYR A 215 -7.65 -1.93 -7.32
C TYR A 215 -7.53 -0.51 -6.72
N ARG A 216 -6.31 -0.10 -6.36
CA ARG A 216 -6.07 1.23 -5.77
C ARG A 216 -6.19 2.33 -6.81
N ALA A 217 -5.68 2.13 -8.02
CA ALA A 217 -5.77 3.10 -9.11
C ALA A 217 -7.25 3.37 -9.49
N GLU A 218 -8.05 2.32 -9.65
CA GLU A 218 -9.49 2.40 -9.89
C GLU A 218 -10.25 3.12 -8.77
N ALA A 219 -9.91 2.78 -7.52
CA ALA A 219 -10.50 3.46 -6.36
C ALA A 219 -10.16 4.95 -6.32
N TYR A 220 -8.97 5.37 -6.82
CA TYR A 220 -8.63 6.79 -6.96
C TYR A 220 -9.50 7.49 -8.01
N GLY A 221 -9.76 6.86 -9.15
CA GLY A 221 -10.69 7.38 -10.16
C GLY A 221 -12.08 7.59 -9.58
N LEU A 222 -12.58 6.58 -8.87
CA LEU A 222 -13.89 6.66 -8.20
C LEU A 222 -13.93 7.73 -7.11
N LEU A 223 -12.86 7.89 -6.32
CA LEU A 223 -12.75 8.95 -5.32
C LEU A 223 -12.75 10.33 -5.99
N SER A 224 -11.98 10.48 -7.06
CA SER A 224 -11.85 11.75 -7.79
C SER A 224 -13.22 12.19 -8.32
N ILE A 225 -13.93 11.34 -9.07
CA ILE A 225 -15.22 11.72 -9.65
C ILE A 225 -16.28 11.98 -8.58
N THR A 226 -16.39 11.15 -7.54
CA THR A 226 -17.37 11.37 -6.49
C THR A 226 -17.09 12.64 -5.67
N THR A 227 -15.82 12.98 -5.47
CA THR A 227 -15.42 14.22 -4.81
C THR A 227 -15.70 15.44 -5.71
N PHE A 228 -15.46 15.31 -7.02
CA PHE A 228 -15.76 16.37 -7.97
C PHE A 228 -17.25 16.73 -7.99
N LEU A 229 -18.12 15.73 -8.11
CA LEU A 229 -19.57 15.91 -8.08
C LEU A 229 -20.04 16.57 -6.76
N HIS A 230 -19.50 16.12 -5.65
CA HIS A 230 -19.77 16.72 -4.33
C HIS A 230 -19.35 18.20 -4.27
N LEU A 231 -18.19 18.55 -4.80
CA LEU A 231 -17.72 19.94 -4.81
C LEU A 231 -18.56 20.84 -5.75
N LEU A 232 -19.07 20.30 -6.86
CA LEU A 232 -20.01 21.02 -7.72
C LEU A 232 -21.28 21.41 -6.96
N GLU A 233 -21.89 20.48 -6.23
CA GLU A 233 -23.09 20.77 -5.43
C GLU A 233 -22.82 21.82 -4.35
N ILE A 234 -21.68 21.71 -3.65
CA ILE A 234 -21.32 22.70 -2.63
C ILE A 234 -21.16 24.08 -3.24
N TYR A 235 -20.50 24.18 -4.39
CA TYR A 235 -20.22 25.46 -5.03
C TYR A 235 -21.50 26.13 -5.56
N PHE A 236 -22.34 25.37 -6.28
CA PHE A 236 -23.58 25.89 -6.85
C PHE A 236 -24.74 25.91 -5.85
N LYS A 237 -24.56 25.31 -4.65
CA LYS A 237 -25.58 25.25 -3.57
C LYS A 237 -26.91 24.60 -4.02
N HIS A 238 -26.83 23.67 -4.95
CA HIS A 238 -27.97 22.96 -5.49
C HIS A 238 -27.61 21.49 -5.76
N PRO A 239 -28.52 20.52 -5.49
CA PRO A 239 -28.24 19.10 -5.71
C PRO A 239 -28.16 18.77 -7.21
N LEU A 240 -27.33 17.80 -7.53
CA LEU A 240 -27.29 17.15 -8.85
C LEU A 240 -28.44 16.13 -8.97
N GLN A 241 -28.74 15.72 -10.21
CA GLN A 241 -29.64 14.60 -10.43
C GLN A 241 -28.96 13.27 -10.01
N PRO A 242 -29.76 12.23 -9.72
CA PRO A 242 -29.24 10.89 -9.44
C PRO A 242 -28.25 10.44 -10.50
N THR A 243 -26.99 10.23 -10.09
CA THR A 243 -25.88 9.97 -11.01
C THR A 243 -25.45 8.51 -10.95
N THR A 244 -25.35 7.86 -12.11
CA THR A 244 -24.80 6.50 -12.22
C THR A 244 -23.32 6.54 -12.54
N ILE A 245 -22.50 5.95 -11.65
CA ILE A 245 -21.06 5.90 -11.80
C ILE A 245 -20.66 4.47 -12.16
N TRP A 246 -19.87 4.30 -13.21
CA TRP A 246 -19.38 3.01 -13.68
C TRP A 246 -17.89 2.88 -13.44
N CYS A 247 -17.45 1.68 -13.04
CA CYS A 247 -16.05 1.32 -12.81
C CYS A 247 -15.86 -0.12 -13.28
N ASP A 248 -14.76 -0.42 -13.93
CA ASP A 248 -14.50 -1.75 -14.47
C ASP A 248 -13.91 -2.73 -13.44
N ASN A 249 -13.48 -2.26 -12.29
CA ASN A 249 -13.00 -3.12 -11.22
C ASN A 249 -14.14 -3.65 -10.34
N LEU A 250 -14.60 -4.86 -10.65
CA LEU A 250 -15.67 -5.53 -9.92
C LEU A 250 -15.41 -5.63 -8.41
N SER A 251 -14.14 -5.74 -8.00
CA SER A 251 -13.75 -5.84 -6.58
C SER A 251 -13.94 -4.51 -5.86
N VAL A 252 -13.62 -3.38 -6.50
CA VAL A 252 -13.89 -2.03 -6.00
C VAL A 252 -15.40 -1.84 -5.85
N VAL A 253 -16.15 -2.08 -6.91
CA VAL A 253 -17.62 -1.93 -6.93
C VAL A 253 -18.28 -2.74 -5.82
N LYS A 254 -17.97 -4.04 -5.71
CA LYS A 254 -18.54 -4.91 -4.66
C LYS A 254 -18.17 -4.43 -3.26
N THR A 255 -16.92 -3.99 -3.07
CA THR A 255 -16.43 -3.53 -1.76
C THR A 255 -17.11 -2.24 -1.35
N VAL A 256 -17.20 -1.25 -2.25
CA VAL A 256 -17.84 0.04 -1.99
C VAL A 256 -19.33 -0.14 -1.73
N ASN A 257 -20.05 -0.88 -2.57
CA ASN A 257 -21.49 -1.14 -2.36
C ASN A 257 -21.75 -1.85 -1.02
N LYS A 258 -20.90 -2.80 -0.63
CA LYS A 258 -20.97 -3.44 0.68
C LYS A 258 -20.69 -2.47 1.83
N LEU A 259 -19.83 -1.48 1.64
CA LEU A 259 -19.53 -0.46 2.65
C LEU A 259 -20.65 0.57 2.77
N ILE A 260 -21.28 0.95 1.66
CA ILE A 260 -22.42 1.86 1.63
C ILE A 260 -23.62 1.24 2.36
N SER A 261 -23.93 -0.03 2.08
CA SER A 261 -25.05 -0.73 2.69
C SER A 261 -24.89 -1.02 4.18
N ARG A 262 -23.66 -0.82 4.74
CA ARG A 262 -23.41 -1.07 6.15
C ARG A 262 -23.97 0.04 7.04
N ASN A 263 -24.85 -0.37 7.94
CA ASN A 263 -25.50 0.54 8.89
C ASN A 263 -24.88 0.45 10.30
N ARG A 264 -23.58 0.17 10.41
CA ARG A 264 -22.85 0.07 11.67
C ARG A 264 -21.65 1.01 11.72
N PRO A 265 -21.21 1.41 12.93
CA PRO A 265 -20.00 2.20 13.10
C PRO A 265 -18.77 1.42 12.61
N GLU A 266 -17.75 2.17 12.21
CA GLU A 266 -16.47 1.63 11.79
C GLU A 266 -15.67 1.19 13.00
N PHE A 267 -15.02 0.02 12.89
CA PHE A 267 -14.10 -0.45 13.91
C PHE A 267 -12.68 0.04 13.60
N PRO A 268 -11.86 0.34 14.62
CA PRO A 268 -10.48 0.79 14.41
C PRO A 268 -9.64 -0.15 13.55
N ASN A 269 -9.86 -1.47 13.63
CA ASN A 269 -9.15 -2.46 12.82
C ASN A 269 -9.53 -2.43 11.34
N GLU A 270 -10.59 -1.76 10.94
CA GLU A 270 -10.93 -1.56 9.53
C GLU A 270 -9.91 -0.68 8.82
N THR A 271 -9.19 0.17 9.55
CA THR A 271 -8.07 0.96 9.03
C THR A 271 -6.92 0.10 8.46
N LEU A 272 -6.87 -1.18 8.82
CA LEU A 272 -5.90 -2.15 8.30
C LEU A 272 -6.36 -2.85 7.02
N ARG A 273 -7.54 -2.53 6.49
CA ARG A 273 -7.97 -3.03 5.19
C ARG A 273 -7.14 -2.39 4.07
N PRO A 274 -6.86 -3.12 3.00
CA PRO A 274 -6.21 -2.54 1.83
C PRO A 274 -6.98 -1.32 1.32
N SER A 275 -6.25 -0.24 1.04
CA SER A 275 -6.79 1.02 0.50
C SER A 275 -7.95 1.64 1.31
N TRP A 276 -7.97 1.39 2.63
CA TRP A 276 -9.03 1.89 3.50
C TRP A 276 -9.16 3.41 3.49
N ASP A 277 -8.05 4.11 3.37
CA ASP A 277 -8.00 5.57 3.23
C ASP A 277 -8.91 6.09 2.12
N ILE A 278 -8.85 5.46 0.94
CA ILE A 278 -9.66 5.82 -0.21
C ILE A 278 -11.09 5.34 -0.04
N LEU A 279 -11.26 4.07 0.34
CA LEU A 279 -12.57 3.44 0.49
C LEU A 279 -13.48 4.19 1.49
N GLN A 280 -12.89 4.67 2.58
CA GLN A 280 -13.62 5.46 3.56
C GLN A 280 -14.05 6.83 3.01
N ALA A 281 -13.19 7.47 2.24
CA ALA A 281 -13.52 8.75 1.61
C ALA A 281 -14.63 8.58 0.56
N ILE A 282 -14.54 7.54 -0.29
CA ILE A 282 -15.61 7.19 -1.23
C ILE A 282 -16.93 6.93 -0.49
N ARG A 283 -16.89 6.08 0.55
CA ARG A 283 -18.09 5.79 1.36
C ARG A 283 -18.72 7.05 1.92
N ARG A 284 -17.92 8.03 2.32
CA ARG A 284 -18.40 9.32 2.82
C ARG A 284 -19.16 10.08 1.74
N ASN A 285 -18.60 10.16 0.54
CA ASN A 285 -19.25 10.80 -0.59
C ASN A 285 -20.61 10.15 -0.91
N PHE A 286 -20.67 8.81 -0.99
CA PHE A 286 -21.93 8.10 -1.21
C PHE A 286 -22.93 8.20 -0.06
N LYS A 287 -22.49 8.47 1.16
CA LYS A 287 -23.41 8.72 2.28
C LYS A 287 -24.01 10.13 2.24
N VAL A 288 -23.26 11.08 1.74
CA VAL A 288 -23.75 12.45 1.51
C VAL A 288 -24.69 12.47 0.30
N HIS A 289 -24.41 11.64 -0.70
CA HIS A 289 -25.16 11.52 -1.95
C HIS A 289 -25.74 10.10 -2.09
N PRO A 290 -26.79 9.77 -1.33
CA PRO A 290 -27.43 8.44 -1.37
C PRO A 290 -28.10 8.11 -2.72
N GLU A 291 -28.34 9.12 -3.53
CA GLU A 291 -28.87 9.04 -4.90
C GLU A 291 -27.84 8.55 -5.92
N PHE A 292 -26.54 8.59 -5.60
CA PHE A 292 -25.51 8.06 -6.50
C PHE A 292 -25.54 6.53 -6.51
N THR A 293 -25.45 5.96 -7.71
CA THR A 293 -25.42 4.51 -7.91
C THR A 293 -24.08 4.09 -8.50
N LEU A 294 -23.47 3.05 -7.94
CA LEU A 294 -22.20 2.50 -8.44
C LEU A 294 -22.43 1.16 -9.12
N LEU A 295 -22.09 1.06 -10.40
CA LEU A 295 -22.27 -0.12 -11.22
C LEU A 295 -20.94 -0.59 -11.81
N HIS A 296 -20.89 -1.85 -12.22
CA HIS A 296 -19.74 -2.46 -12.88
C HIS A 296 -19.92 -2.43 -14.39
N VAL A 297 -18.89 -1.99 -15.11
CA VAL A 297 -18.74 -2.17 -16.57
C VAL A 297 -17.64 -3.20 -16.81
N LYS A 298 -17.73 -3.99 -17.86
CA LYS A 298 -16.65 -4.91 -18.24
C LYS A 298 -15.55 -4.12 -18.96
N GLY A 299 -14.31 -4.21 -18.47
CA GLY A 299 -13.16 -3.57 -19.09
C GLY A 299 -12.67 -4.26 -20.36
N HIS A 300 -11.84 -3.58 -21.14
CA HIS A 300 -11.11 -4.09 -22.32
C HIS A 300 -11.99 -4.81 -23.36
N GLN A 301 -13.21 -4.32 -23.59
CA GLN A 301 -14.12 -4.91 -24.56
C GLN A 301 -13.75 -4.59 -26.01
N ASP A 302 -13.00 -3.52 -26.24
CA ASP A 302 -12.40 -3.12 -27.52
C ASP A 302 -11.43 -4.14 -28.10
N ASN A 303 -10.87 -5.03 -27.28
CA ASN A 303 -10.05 -6.15 -27.75
C ASN A 303 -10.86 -7.22 -28.52
N LEU A 304 -12.19 -7.21 -28.39
CA LEU A 304 -13.08 -8.27 -28.91
C LEU A 304 -14.12 -7.76 -29.90
N SER A 305 -14.41 -6.47 -29.92
CA SER A 305 -15.52 -5.85 -30.68
C SER A 305 -15.14 -4.44 -31.12
N ASP A 306 -15.75 -3.95 -32.21
CA ASP A 306 -15.61 -2.55 -32.61
C ASP A 306 -16.12 -1.63 -31.46
N PRO A 307 -15.38 -0.61 -31.05
CA PRO A 307 -15.80 0.33 -30.03
C PRO A 307 -17.18 0.95 -30.25
N ASN A 308 -17.59 1.15 -31.52
CA ASN A 308 -18.89 1.72 -31.87
C ASN A 308 -20.06 0.78 -31.61
N ASP A 309 -19.81 -0.53 -31.60
CA ASP A 309 -20.85 -1.55 -31.35
C ASP A 309 -21.03 -1.86 -29.85
N LEU A 310 -20.18 -1.29 -29.00
CA LEU A 310 -20.20 -1.51 -27.55
C LEU A 310 -21.31 -0.71 -26.86
N PRO A 311 -21.83 -1.19 -25.72
CA PRO A 311 -22.73 -0.40 -24.86
C PRO A 311 -22.08 0.92 -24.43
N PHE A 312 -22.89 1.97 -24.32
CA PHE A 312 -22.40 3.30 -24.01
C PHE A 312 -21.42 3.40 -22.81
N PRO A 313 -21.68 2.77 -21.67
CA PRO A 313 -20.71 2.77 -20.56
C PRO A 313 -19.36 2.13 -20.91
N ALA A 314 -19.34 1.14 -21.81
CA ALA A 314 -18.11 0.49 -22.26
C ALA A 314 -17.29 1.41 -23.19
N GLN A 315 -17.96 2.15 -24.07
CA GLN A 315 -17.30 3.15 -24.92
C GLN A 315 -16.64 4.23 -24.06
N LEU A 316 -17.30 4.68 -23.00
CA LEU A 316 -16.77 5.66 -22.05
C LEU A 316 -15.61 5.10 -21.22
N ASN A 317 -15.65 3.79 -20.90
CA ASN A 317 -14.56 3.14 -20.18
C ASN A 317 -13.26 3.13 -21.00
N ILE A 318 -13.35 2.89 -22.30
CA ILE A 318 -12.20 2.98 -23.22
C ILE A 318 -11.58 4.40 -23.17
N GLN A 319 -12.43 5.42 -23.11
CA GLN A 319 -11.93 6.80 -23.04
C GLN A 319 -11.30 7.12 -21.69
N ALA A 320 -11.85 6.60 -20.58
CA ALA A 320 -11.28 6.76 -19.25
C ALA A 320 -9.92 6.04 -19.12
N ASP A 321 -9.81 4.82 -19.68
CA ASP A 321 -8.54 4.07 -19.78
C ASP A 321 -7.50 4.83 -20.59
N LEU A 322 -7.90 5.37 -21.75
CA LEU A 322 -7.00 6.19 -22.58
C LEU A 322 -6.46 7.41 -21.81
N LEU A 323 -7.30 8.09 -21.04
CA LEU A 323 -6.88 9.22 -20.21
C LEU A 323 -5.89 8.81 -19.14
N ALA A 324 -6.15 7.69 -18.41
CA ALA A 324 -5.26 7.16 -17.40
C ALA A 324 -3.89 6.79 -18.00
N ASN A 325 -3.89 6.09 -19.13
CA ASN A 325 -2.69 5.65 -19.84
C ASN A 325 -1.90 6.84 -20.42
N THR A 326 -2.57 7.83 -21.04
CA THR A 326 -1.93 9.03 -21.57
C THR A 326 -1.26 9.82 -20.44
N PHE A 327 -1.95 10.00 -19.31
CA PHE A 327 -1.37 10.67 -18.16
C PHE A 327 -0.12 9.95 -17.65
N GLN A 328 -0.10 8.63 -17.67
CA GLN A 328 1.02 7.81 -17.25
C GLN A 328 2.25 7.96 -18.14
N GLN A 329 2.05 8.13 -19.46
CA GLN A 329 3.14 8.30 -20.42
C GLN A 329 3.78 9.69 -20.35
N VAL A 330 2.97 10.72 -20.10
CA VAL A 330 3.42 12.13 -20.13
C VAL A 330 4.07 12.56 -18.81
N SER A 331 3.69 11.94 -17.71
CA SER A 331 4.04 12.44 -16.37
C SER A 331 4.86 11.41 -15.59
N SER A 332 6.09 11.77 -15.24
CA SER A 332 6.89 11.00 -14.28
C SER A 332 6.47 11.36 -12.85
N HIS A 333 5.73 10.47 -12.18
CA HIS A 333 5.28 10.74 -10.81
C HIS A 333 6.02 9.90 -9.80
N GLY A 334 6.54 10.55 -8.77
CA GLY A 334 6.90 9.87 -7.53
C GLY A 334 5.63 9.54 -6.74
N THR A 335 5.03 8.37 -6.96
CA THR A 335 3.74 8.00 -6.35
C THR A 335 3.84 7.53 -4.91
N ALA A 336 5.04 7.31 -4.39
CA ALA A 336 5.23 6.76 -3.04
C ALA A 336 4.83 7.75 -1.91
N ARG A 337 4.86 9.05 -2.18
CA ARG A 337 4.53 10.11 -1.21
C ARG A 337 3.28 10.85 -1.66
N GLY A 338 2.15 10.26 -1.38
CA GLY A 338 0.87 10.94 -1.61
C GLY A 338 0.37 11.69 -0.38
N PRO A 339 -0.62 12.56 -0.56
CA PRO A 339 -1.28 13.24 0.55
C PRO A 339 -2.01 12.23 1.42
N VAL A 340 -2.09 12.54 2.70
CA VAL A 340 -2.91 11.76 3.64
C VAL A 340 -4.37 12.15 3.44
N ILE A 341 -5.19 11.18 3.04
CA ILE A 341 -6.64 11.36 2.94
C ILE A 341 -7.22 11.32 4.36
N PRO A 342 -7.94 12.36 4.81
CA PRO A 342 -8.45 12.43 6.17
C PRO A 342 -9.57 11.42 6.42
N GLY A 343 -9.79 11.08 7.71
CA GLY A 343 -10.90 10.24 8.14
C GLY A 343 -10.55 8.82 8.52
N THR A 344 -9.29 8.40 8.37
CA THR A 344 -8.81 7.13 8.91
C THR A 344 -8.29 7.32 10.35
N GLY A 345 -8.56 6.35 11.22
CA GLY A 345 -8.12 6.42 12.63
C GLY A 345 -6.61 6.36 12.80
N CYS A 346 -5.89 5.68 11.90
CA CYS A 346 -4.43 5.60 11.89
C CYS A 346 -3.89 5.30 10.49
N HIS A 347 -2.63 5.66 10.27
CA HIS A 347 -1.88 5.35 9.07
C HIS A 347 -0.57 4.65 9.43
N LEU A 348 -0.19 3.63 8.66
CA LEU A 348 1.14 3.03 8.77
C LEU A 348 2.09 3.76 7.82
N LEU A 349 3.14 4.34 8.39
CA LEU A 349 4.24 4.93 7.63
C LEU A 349 5.52 4.12 7.91
N ILE A 350 6.21 3.72 6.87
CA ILE A 350 7.53 3.10 6.97
C ILE A 350 8.49 3.94 6.14
N GLU A 351 9.54 4.48 6.76
CA GLU A 351 10.50 5.38 6.11
C GLU A 351 9.82 6.57 5.40
N ASN A 352 8.82 7.16 6.06
CA ASN A 352 7.97 8.23 5.53
C ASN A 352 7.14 7.87 4.29
N GLN A 353 7.03 6.58 3.95
CA GLN A 353 6.15 6.10 2.90
C GLN A 353 4.86 5.57 3.51
N PHE A 354 3.74 6.03 2.99
CA PHE A 354 2.42 5.53 3.40
C PHE A 354 2.19 4.11 2.87
N ILE A 355 1.83 3.21 3.77
CA ILE A 355 1.55 1.80 3.47
C ILE A 355 0.04 1.57 3.45
N PRO A 356 -0.61 1.57 2.29
CA PRO A 356 -2.06 1.44 2.16
C PRO A 356 -2.57 0.01 2.25
N ALA A 357 -1.68 -0.99 2.11
CA ALA A 357 -2.06 -2.40 2.05
C ALA A 357 -0.94 -3.31 2.56
N ASN A 358 -1.27 -4.58 2.79
CA ASN A 358 -0.28 -5.59 3.17
C ASN A 358 0.57 -5.24 4.41
N HIS A 359 0.00 -4.49 5.36
CA HIS A 359 0.68 -3.96 6.55
C HIS A 359 1.53 -5.01 7.27
N ARG A 360 0.97 -6.21 7.50
CA ARG A 360 1.68 -7.32 8.15
C ARG A 360 2.94 -7.75 7.38
N ARG A 361 2.87 -7.79 6.05
CA ARG A 361 4.01 -8.14 5.19
C ARG A 361 5.09 -7.06 5.28
N HIS A 362 4.72 -5.78 5.17
CA HIS A 362 5.66 -4.67 5.24
C HIS A 362 6.37 -4.63 6.60
N LEU A 363 5.63 -4.77 7.69
CA LEU A 363 6.22 -4.85 9.03
C LEU A 363 7.20 -6.03 9.18
N ARG A 364 6.81 -7.22 8.72
CA ARG A 364 7.68 -8.40 8.74
C ARG A 364 8.94 -8.21 7.89
N THR A 365 8.77 -7.68 6.69
CA THR A 365 9.89 -7.38 5.79
C THR A 365 10.84 -6.37 6.43
N ARG A 366 10.33 -5.29 7.00
CA ARG A 366 11.15 -4.27 7.66
C ARG A 366 11.95 -4.84 8.83
N ARG A 367 11.32 -5.67 9.66
CA ARG A 367 12.00 -6.36 10.75
C ARG A 367 13.06 -7.33 10.24
N GLY A 368 12.68 -8.20 9.30
CA GLY A 368 13.59 -9.22 8.76
C GLY A 368 14.76 -8.62 7.99
N ARG A 369 14.54 -7.48 7.30
CA ARG A 369 15.57 -6.82 6.50
C ARG A 369 16.82 -6.49 7.32
N ARG A 370 16.67 -5.87 8.49
CA ARG A 370 17.83 -5.52 9.33
C ARG A 370 18.62 -6.75 9.77
N GLN A 371 17.91 -7.78 10.24
CA GLN A 371 18.55 -9.03 10.67
C GLN A 371 19.22 -9.76 9.49
N LEU A 372 18.55 -9.77 8.33
CA LEU A 372 19.09 -10.34 7.11
C LEU A 372 20.34 -9.58 6.65
N LEU A 373 20.31 -8.25 6.63
CA LEU A 373 21.46 -7.43 6.23
C LEU A 373 22.64 -7.66 7.17
N GLN A 374 22.43 -7.65 8.47
CA GLN A 374 23.49 -7.98 9.45
C GLN A 374 24.06 -9.38 9.24
N TYR A 375 23.18 -10.37 8.98
CA TYR A 375 23.62 -11.72 8.67
C TYR A 375 24.46 -11.78 7.40
N VAL A 376 24.01 -11.12 6.32
CA VAL A 376 24.72 -11.07 5.03
C VAL A 376 26.06 -10.35 5.19
N GLN A 377 26.10 -9.20 5.86
CA GLN A 377 27.32 -8.47 6.17
C GLN A 377 28.34 -9.35 6.91
N ASN A 378 27.93 -9.96 8.01
CA ASN A 378 28.80 -10.83 8.80
C ASN A 378 29.25 -12.07 8.00
N LYS A 379 28.35 -12.64 7.21
CA LYS A 379 28.60 -13.86 6.45
C LYS A 379 29.59 -13.65 5.29
N HIS A 380 29.45 -12.51 4.61
CA HIS A 380 30.24 -12.16 3.43
C HIS A 380 31.32 -11.10 3.73
N GLN A 381 31.45 -10.68 4.99
CA GLN A 381 32.40 -9.64 5.43
C GLN A 381 32.23 -8.31 4.68
N LEU A 382 30.96 -7.97 4.36
CA LEU A 382 30.64 -6.74 3.64
C LEU A 382 30.56 -5.54 4.58
N SER A 383 31.06 -4.40 4.12
CA SER A 383 30.88 -3.12 4.79
C SER A 383 29.47 -2.55 4.57
N ASP A 384 29.08 -1.52 5.32
CA ASP A 384 27.83 -0.79 5.09
C ASP A 384 27.79 -0.16 3.69
N ALA A 385 28.94 0.28 3.19
CA ALA A 385 29.06 0.83 1.84
C ALA A 385 28.78 -0.24 0.77
N ASP A 386 29.34 -1.45 0.89
CA ASP A 386 29.10 -2.54 -0.04
C ASP A 386 27.62 -2.92 -0.08
N VAL A 387 26.98 -3.05 1.09
CA VAL A 387 25.55 -3.37 1.19
C VAL A 387 24.68 -2.29 0.58
N SER A 388 25.08 -1.01 0.64
CA SER A 388 24.35 0.10 0.03
C SER A 388 24.40 0.08 -1.51
N HIS A 389 25.43 -0.51 -2.10
CA HIS A 389 25.58 -0.67 -3.55
C HIS A 389 24.79 -1.86 -4.13
N ILE A 390 24.29 -2.78 -3.29
CA ILE A 390 23.50 -3.91 -3.76
C ILE A 390 22.08 -3.45 -4.15
N ASP A 391 21.70 -3.65 -5.40
CA ASP A 391 20.33 -3.47 -5.86
C ASP A 391 19.44 -4.64 -5.41
N TRP A 392 18.94 -4.53 -4.19
CA TRP A 392 18.05 -5.53 -3.57
C TRP A 392 16.75 -5.76 -4.33
N ASP A 393 16.24 -4.75 -5.03
CA ASP A 393 14.99 -4.86 -5.79
C ASP A 393 15.21 -5.64 -7.07
N SER A 394 16.31 -5.42 -7.77
CA SER A 394 16.71 -6.21 -8.93
C SER A 394 17.01 -7.66 -8.56
N GLN A 395 17.71 -7.89 -7.45
CA GLN A 395 17.94 -9.24 -6.91
C GLN A 395 16.61 -9.95 -6.59
N ALA A 396 15.69 -9.26 -5.93
CA ALA A 396 14.38 -9.84 -5.62
C ALA A 396 13.56 -10.14 -6.88
N ARG A 397 13.64 -9.30 -7.92
CA ARG A 397 13.03 -9.59 -9.23
C ARG A 397 13.64 -10.82 -9.87
N ALA A 398 14.96 -10.89 -9.92
CA ALA A 398 15.66 -12.05 -10.48
C ALA A 398 15.29 -13.35 -9.77
N ILE A 399 15.27 -13.37 -8.44
CA ILE A 399 14.88 -14.57 -7.67
C ILE A 399 13.46 -15.02 -8.00
N ARG A 400 12.54 -14.10 -8.25
CA ARG A 400 11.14 -14.44 -8.59
C ARG A 400 10.99 -15.12 -9.96
N THR A 401 11.94 -14.97 -10.87
CA THR A 401 11.90 -15.64 -12.18
C THR A 401 12.21 -17.14 -12.08
N PHE A 402 12.83 -17.57 -10.97
CA PHE A 402 13.14 -18.98 -10.76
C PHE A 402 11.91 -19.74 -10.26
N GLN A 403 11.83 -21.04 -10.60
CA GLN A 403 10.82 -21.92 -10.05
C GLN A 403 10.96 -22.02 -8.53
N HIS A 404 9.85 -22.19 -7.83
CA HIS A 404 9.80 -22.24 -6.37
C HIS A 404 10.76 -23.29 -5.77
N THR A 405 10.96 -24.42 -6.46
CA THR A 405 11.91 -25.49 -6.07
C THR A 405 13.36 -24.98 -6.04
N SER A 406 13.73 -24.04 -6.91
CA SER A 406 15.07 -23.46 -6.98
C SER A 406 15.31 -22.41 -5.88
N HIS A 407 14.28 -21.87 -5.26
CA HIS A 407 14.44 -20.85 -4.21
C HIS A 407 15.23 -21.37 -3.01
N THR A 408 15.02 -22.62 -2.60
CA THR A 408 15.78 -23.23 -1.49
C THR A 408 17.27 -23.35 -1.83
N PHE A 409 17.58 -23.72 -3.07
CA PHE A 409 18.96 -23.77 -3.55
C PHE A 409 19.57 -22.38 -3.55
N LEU A 410 18.89 -21.37 -4.12
CA LEU A 410 19.38 -19.98 -4.17
C LEU A 410 19.63 -19.39 -2.78
N VAL A 411 18.73 -19.63 -1.83
CA VAL A 411 18.92 -19.18 -0.44
C VAL A 411 20.15 -19.85 0.18
N LYS A 412 20.32 -21.16 -0.01
CA LYS A 412 21.50 -21.88 0.49
C LYS A 412 22.79 -21.43 -0.20
N PHE A 413 22.73 -21.16 -1.51
CA PHE A 413 23.85 -20.64 -2.28
C PHE A 413 24.28 -19.26 -1.76
N LEU A 414 23.37 -18.31 -1.72
CA LEU A 414 23.61 -16.94 -1.26
C LEU A 414 24.04 -16.87 0.22
N SER A 415 23.66 -17.84 1.01
CA SER A 415 24.05 -17.93 2.42
C SER A 415 25.31 -18.76 2.66
N LYS A 416 25.99 -19.24 1.62
CA LYS A 416 27.12 -20.21 1.72
C LYS A 416 26.75 -21.45 2.56
N TRP A 417 25.52 -21.98 2.36
CA TRP A 417 24.96 -23.13 3.09
C TRP A 417 24.68 -24.32 2.17
N LEU A 418 25.38 -24.41 1.04
CA LEU A 418 25.31 -25.61 0.18
C LEU A 418 25.78 -26.85 0.96
N PRO A 419 25.24 -28.03 0.64
CA PRO A 419 25.62 -29.28 1.29
C PRO A 419 27.00 -29.78 0.80
N VAL A 420 28.03 -28.99 1.03
CA VAL A 420 29.43 -29.30 0.72
C VAL A 420 30.05 -30.18 1.82
N GLY A 421 31.17 -30.83 1.55
CA GLY A 421 31.81 -31.76 2.47
C GLY A 421 31.91 -31.26 3.91
N LYS A 422 32.39 -30.02 4.12
CA LYS A 422 32.45 -29.39 5.45
C LYS A 422 31.09 -29.26 6.14
N GLN A 423 30.01 -29.03 5.39
CA GLN A 423 28.68 -28.83 5.97
C GLN A 423 28.02 -30.19 6.32
N VAL A 424 28.06 -31.14 5.39
CA VAL A 424 27.47 -32.46 5.64
C VAL A 424 28.22 -33.27 6.70
N ASN A 425 29.56 -33.11 6.78
CA ASN A 425 30.37 -33.71 7.83
C ASN A 425 29.95 -33.29 9.24
N ARG A 426 29.51 -32.03 9.45
CA ARG A 426 28.99 -31.55 10.74
C ARG A 426 27.79 -32.34 11.25
N TYR A 427 26.95 -32.82 10.33
CA TYR A 427 25.73 -33.56 10.68
C TYR A 427 25.97 -35.04 10.87
N ASN A 428 26.89 -35.62 10.08
CA ASN A 428 27.22 -37.03 10.19
C ASN A 428 28.70 -37.26 9.77
N PRO A 429 29.64 -37.10 10.70
CA PRO A 429 31.08 -37.23 10.42
C PRO A 429 31.50 -38.62 9.95
N THR A 430 30.77 -39.64 10.38
CA THR A 430 31.10 -41.05 10.03
C THR A 430 30.66 -41.42 8.61
N ALA A 431 29.58 -40.82 8.12
CA ALA A 431 29.05 -41.15 6.79
C ALA A 431 29.61 -40.22 5.70
N TYR A 432 29.97 -38.98 6.05
CA TYR A 432 30.36 -37.94 5.07
C TYR A 432 31.71 -37.34 5.43
N PRO A 433 32.78 -37.65 4.68
CA PRO A 433 34.08 -37.00 4.86
C PRO A 433 34.00 -35.54 4.52
N SER A 434 34.82 -34.71 5.20
CA SER A 434 34.92 -33.27 4.90
C SER A 434 35.71 -32.96 3.62
N LYS A 435 36.46 -33.95 3.09
CA LYS A 435 37.35 -33.77 1.95
C LYS A 435 36.63 -33.60 0.62
N CYS A 436 37.26 -32.91 -0.33
CA CYS A 436 36.76 -32.78 -1.66
C CYS A 436 36.79 -34.11 -2.42
N PRO A 437 35.68 -34.53 -3.04
CA PRO A 437 35.62 -35.78 -3.80
C PRO A 437 36.39 -35.73 -5.15
N SER A 438 36.81 -34.53 -5.60
CA SER A 438 37.45 -34.33 -6.90
C SER A 438 38.97 -34.24 -6.79
N CYS A 439 39.52 -33.48 -5.81
CA CYS A 439 40.93 -33.21 -5.71
C CYS A 439 41.57 -33.62 -4.37
N ASP A 440 40.87 -34.36 -3.54
CA ASP A 440 41.30 -34.82 -2.21
C ASP A 440 41.74 -33.69 -1.24
N CYS A 441 41.46 -32.43 -1.51
CA CYS A 441 41.62 -31.34 -0.56
C CYS A 441 40.93 -31.73 0.77
N PRO A 442 41.60 -31.59 1.94
CA PRO A 442 41.09 -32.13 3.22
C PRO A 442 39.77 -31.47 3.67
N VAL A 443 39.43 -30.28 3.18
CA VAL A 443 38.21 -29.58 3.52
C VAL A 443 37.57 -29.01 2.28
N GLU A 444 36.42 -29.59 1.86
CA GLU A 444 35.58 -28.98 0.84
C GLU A 444 34.63 -27.98 1.51
N ASP A 445 34.92 -26.70 1.47
CA ASP A 445 34.00 -25.65 1.87
C ASP A 445 33.28 -25.04 0.64
N PHE A 446 32.46 -24.03 0.88
CA PHE A 446 31.67 -23.39 -0.18
C PHE A 446 32.56 -22.82 -1.30
N ASP A 447 33.63 -22.12 -0.95
CA ASP A 447 34.48 -21.45 -1.92
C ASP A 447 35.30 -22.48 -2.70
N HIS A 448 35.77 -23.56 -2.04
CA HIS A 448 36.50 -24.66 -2.69
C HIS A 448 35.69 -25.37 -3.78
N VAL A 449 34.36 -25.50 -3.64
CA VAL A 449 33.52 -26.10 -4.71
C VAL A 449 33.72 -25.40 -6.06
N PHE A 450 33.87 -24.08 -6.03
CA PHE A 450 34.05 -23.27 -7.25
C PHE A 450 35.51 -23.13 -7.66
N ARG A 451 36.45 -23.14 -6.71
CA ARG A 451 37.90 -22.93 -6.92
C ARG A 451 38.71 -24.22 -7.08
N CYS A 452 38.04 -25.37 -6.98
CA CYS A 452 38.71 -26.65 -7.13
C CYS A 452 39.40 -26.78 -8.48
N HIS A 453 40.69 -27.07 -8.50
CA HIS A 453 41.47 -27.15 -9.73
C HIS A 453 41.00 -28.24 -10.70
N ASP A 454 40.47 -29.36 -10.18
CA ASP A 454 39.97 -30.43 -11.01
C ASP A 454 38.60 -30.09 -11.64
N ARG A 455 37.95 -29.04 -11.14
CA ARG A 455 36.66 -28.54 -11.66
C ARG A 455 36.84 -27.34 -12.61
N ARG A 456 38.04 -26.89 -12.91
CA ARG A 456 38.30 -25.71 -13.77
C ARG A 456 37.66 -25.77 -15.15
N LYS A 457 37.47 -26.95 -15.71
CA LYS A 457 36.77 -27.15 -16.99
C LYS A 457 35.33 -26.55 -16.99
N TRP A 458 34.67 -26.55 -15.83
CA TRP A 458 33.34 -26.01 -15.70
C TRP A 458 33.32 -24.47 -15.83
N TRP A 459 34.43 -23.82 -15.47
CA TRP A 459 34.54 -22.37 -15.63
C TRP A 459 34.48 -21.94 -17.11
N SER A 460 35.16 -22.66 -17.99
CA SER A 460 35.16 -22.34 -19.42
C SER A 460 33.75 -22.45 -20.02
N ALA A 461 32.98 -23.46 -19.62
CA ALA A 461 31.58 -23.60 -20.04
C ALA A 461 30.72 -22.47 -19.48
N LEU A 462 30.81 -22.19 -18.17
CA LEU A 462 30.06 -21.10 -17.53
C LEU A 462 30.38 -19.74 -18.17
N ARG A 463 31.64 -19.47 -18.48
CA ARG A 463 32.05 -18.24 -19.14
C ARG A 463 31.36 -18.07 -20.49
N GLN A 464 31.27 -19.14 -21.28
CA GLN A 464 30.60 -19.12 -22.57
C GLN A 464 29.09 -18.88 -22.42
N ASP A 465 28.46 -19.55 -21.45
CA ASP A 465 27.05 -19.36 -21.17
C ASP A 465 26.73 -17.94 -20.70
N LEU A 466 27.60 -17.33 -19.87
CA LEU A 466 27.47 -15.95 -19.41
C LEU A 466 27.60 -14.96 -20.58
N PHE A 467 28.55 -15.14 -21.48
CA PHE A 467 28.65 -14.29 -22.67
C PHE A 467 27.38 -14.36 -23.51
N GLN A 468 26.84 -15.55 -23.76
CA GLN A 468 25.60 -15.71 -24.49
C GLN A 468 24.40 -15.07 -23.75
N LEU A 469 24.36 -15.18 -22.42
CA LEU A 469 23.30 -14.55 -21.61
C LEU A 469 23.36 -13.02 -21.73
N PHE A 470 24.54 -12.44 -21.58
CA PHE A 470 24.73 -10.98 -21.65
C PHE A 470 24.42 -10.43 -23.04
N ASP A 471 24.79 -11.15 -24.09
CA ASP A 471 24.46 -10.81 -25.47
C ASP A 471 22.94 -10.82 -25.71
N ARG A 472 22.24 -11.92 -25.34
CA ARG A 472 20.77 -12.03 -25.43
C ARG A 472 20.03 -10.96 -24.62
N SER A 473 20.63 -10.50 -23.51
CA SER A 473 20.05 -9.49 -22.62
C SER A 473 20.39 -8.08 -23.06
N ASN A 474 21.07 -7.86 -24.17
CA ASN A 474 21.58 -6.56 -24.63
C ASN A 474 22.38 -5.84 -23.53
N THR A 475 23.14 -6.59 -22.72
CA THR A 475 23.97 -6.01 -21.67
C THR A 475 25.12 -5.22 -22.30
N ASN A 476 25.43 -4.05 -21.71
CA ASN A 476 26.57 -3.26 -22.19
C ASN A 476 27.83 -4.14 -22.23
N PRO A 477 28.53 -4.25 -23.39
CA PRO A 477 29.66 -5.15 -23.56
C PRO A 477 30.79 -4.94 -22.55
N VAL A 478 31.05 -3.67 -22.18
CA VAL A 478 32.06 -3.32 -21.17
C VAL A 478 31.69 -3.87 -19.80
N LEU A 479 30.43 -3.73 -19.39
CA LEU A 479 29.96 -4.28 -18.12
C LEU A 479 30.00 -5.81 -18.12
N ALA A 480 29.64 -6.45 -19.23
CA ALA A 480 29.72 -7.91 -19.40
C ALA A 480 31.16 -8.39 -19.25
N GLU A 481 32.11 -7.72 -19.90
CA GLU A 481 33.53 -8.02 -19.80
C GLU A 481 34.07 -7.87 -18.37
N LEU A 482 33.75 -6.75 -17.72
CA LEU A 482 34.16 -6.51 -16.33
C LEU A 482 33.64 -7.56 -15.36
N LEU A 483 32.36 -7.95 -15.48
CA LEU A 483 31.75 -8.98 -14.65
C LEU A 483 32.40 -10.35 -14.86
N ILE A 484 32.67 -10.73 -16.10
CA ILE A 484 33.31 -12.00 -16.43
C ILE A 484 34.76 -12.02 -15.95
N ASN A 485 35.48 -10.93 -16.11
CA ASN A 485 36.85 -10.81 -15.62
C ASN A 485 36.90 -10.86 -14.10
N GLY A 486 35.99 -10.18 -13.41
CA GLY A 486 35.86 -10.26 -11.95
C GLY A 486 35.63 -11.69 -11.46
N LEU A 487 34.72 -12.41 -12.07
CA LEU A 487 34.49 -13.82 -11.76
C LEU A 487 35.74 -14.68 -12.04
N HIS A 488 36.45 -14.42 -13.13
CA HIS A 488 37.68 -15.16 -13.48
C HIS A 488 38.75 -14.96 -12.41
N HIS A 489 39.02 -13.72 -11.98
CA HIS A 489 39.95 -13.43 -10.89
C HIS A 489 39.55 -14.10 -9.58
N TRP A 490 38.25 -14.08 -9.24
CA TRP A 490 37.73 -14.74 -8.06
C TRP A 490 37.93 -16.27 -8.08
N PHE A 491 37.68 -16.93 -9.24
CA PHE A 491 37.93 -18.35 -9.42
C PHE A 491 39.40 -18.75 -9.33
N GLN A 492 40.30 -17.89 -9.79
CA GLN A 492 41.72 -18.15 -9.79
C GLN A 492 42.43 -17.67 -8.53
N GLU A 493 41.75 -17.06 -7.59
CA GLU A 493 42.31 -16.43 -6.39
C GLU A 493 43.41 -15.40 -6.71
N THR A 494 43.31 -14.75 -7.87
CA THR A 494 44.22 -13.71 -8.29
C THR A 494 43.69 -12.33 -7.91
N PRO A 495 44.57 -11.39 -7.48
CA PRO A 495 44.11 -10.04 -7.19
C PRO A 495 43.43 -9.41 -8.41
N TYR A 496 42.31 -8.74 -8.18
CA TYR A 496 41.68 -7.95 -9.24
C TYR A 496 42.57 -6.76 -9.59
N PRO A 497 42.75 -6.38 -10.86
CA PRO A 497 43.52 -5.23 -11.23
C PRO A 497 43.00 -3.97 -10.53
N PRO A 498 43.89 -3.13 -9.93
CA PRO A 498 43.48 -1.97 -9.15
C PRO A 498 42.81 -0.86 -9.99
N ALA A 499 43.01 -0.88 -11.30
CA ALA A 499 42.43 0.07 -12.22
C ALA A 499 41.78 -0.68 -13.39
N SER A 500 40.56 -0.29 -13.75
CA SER A 500 39.91 -0.76 -14.95
C SER A 500 40.46 -0.03 -16.18
N PRO A 501 40.52 -0.67 -17.36
CA PRO A 501 40.72 0.04 -18.61
C PRO A 501 39.61 1.09 -18.90
N TYR A 502 38.59 1.10 -18.08
CA TYR A 502 37.41 1.99 -18.17
C TYR A 502 37.21 2.76 -16.86
N PRO A 503 37.90 3.92 -16.65
CA PRO A 503 37.85 4.65 -15.38
C PRO A 503 36.45 5.02 -14.86
N GLN A 504 35.49 5.20 -15.74
CA GLN A 504 34.10 5.48 -15.38
C GLN A 504 33.41 4.33 -14.59
N TYR A 505 34.01 3.14 -14.60
CA TYR A 505 33.49 1.97 -13.88
C TYR A 505 34.36 1.55 -12.68
N ASP A 506 35.38 2.33 -12.31
CA ASP A 506 36.31 1.98 -11.23
C ASP A 506 35.60 1.74 -9.89
N SER A 507 34.52 2.51 -9.60
CA SER A 507 33.72 2.31 -8.40
C SER A 507 32.97 0.97 -8.40
N LEU A 508 32.49 0.51 -9.56
CA LEU A 508 31.83 -0.79 -9.70
C LEU A 508 32.85 -1.93 -9.59
N VAL A 509 34.01 -1.76 -10.16
CA VAL A 509 35.15 -2.73 -10.07
C VAL A 509 35.58 -2.87 -8.62
N ALA A 510 35.75 -1.76 -7.90
CA ALA A 510 36.12 -1.76 -6.49
C ALA A 510 35.04 -2.46 -5.64
N SER A 511 33.75 -2.17 -5.89
CA SER A 511 32.63 -2.84 -5.20
C SER A 511 32.58 -4.33 -5.52
N GLN A 512 32.83 -4.75 -6.75
CA GLN A 512 32.85 -6.15 -7.15
C GLN A 512 34.00 -6.91 -6.45
N SER A 513 35.16 -6.31 -6.31
CA SER A 513 36.31 -6.93 -5.63
C SER A 513 36.07 -7.16 -4.13
N SER A 514 35.17 -6.37 -3.50
CA SER A 514 34.84 -6.53 -2.09
C SER A 514 33.72 -7.58 -1.85
N ILE A 515 32.92 -7.88 -2.87
CA ILE A 515 31.81 -8.85 -2.80
C ILE A 515 32.28 -10.29 -3.13
N GLY A 516 33.35 -10.44 -3.87
CA GLY A 516 33.99 -11.73 -4.21
C GLY A 516 34.84 -12.27 -3.09
#